data_95a20a46bc9830b29c69cae11295b49e
#
_entry.id   95a20a46bc9830b29c69cae11295b49e
#
_cell.length_a   1.000
_cell.length_b   1.000
_cell.length_c   1.000
_cell.angle_alpha   90.00
_cell.angle_beta   90.00
_cell.angle_gamma   90.00
#
_symmetry.space_group_name_H-M   'P 1'
#
loop_
_entity.id
_entity.type
_entity.pdbx_description
1 polymer ?
#
loop_
_entity_poly.entity_id
_entity_poly.type
_entity_poly.pdbx_seq_one_letter_code
_entity_poly.pdbx_strand_id
1 'polypeptide(L)'
;MNKKITYSLNYRKPKNEYSSNDELTVCVRYYQKLDNGKNKVVKKSTGIKCKLKDWDSDWHKADNRHPIKASDSNYLEKNRILKNKSVDLHSLIKDLNESKNISPLNSKVPKGPLDLKWSTHKNNVGLVSPANKRNIDIIVVGTGLAGGSACATLAEQGYNVKAFCFQDSSRRAHSIAAQGGINAAKNYQGDGDSVYRLFYDTIKGGDYRSREANVHRLAEVSSSIIDQCVAQGVPFAREYGGLLDNRSFGGVLVSRTFYAKGQTGQQLLLGAYSAMNRQVGRGKIQMNTRHEMMDIVIVNGKARGIITRNLITGEIEKHSAHAVVLASGGYGNLFYLSTNAMGSNVSAAWKVHKKGALFANPSFTQIHPTCIPVSGDYQS
;
A
#
# COMPACT_ATOMS: atom_id res chain seq x y z
N MET A 1 -7.85 -26.87 -24.48
CA MET A 1 -7.59 -26.30 -25.82
C MET A 1 -6.59 -25.17 -25.69
N ASN A 2 -5.35 -25.36 -26.13
CA ASN A 2 -4.33 -24.33 -26.15
C ASN A 2 -4.74 -23.22 -27.13
N LYS A 3 -5.15 -22.05 -26.61
CA LYS A 3 -5.52 -20.90 -27.44
C LYS A 3 -4.23 -20.30 -28.00
N LYS A 4 -3.96 -20.57 -29.27
CA LYS A 4 -2.77 -20.04 -29.97
C LYS A 4 -2.85 -18.52 -30.05
N ILE A 5 -1.83 -17.85 -29.52
CA ILE A 5 -1.55 -16.45 -29.83
C ILE A 5 -0.97 -16.42 -31.24
N THR A 6 -1.49 -15.53 -32.07
CA THR A 6 -1.00 -15.36 -33.42
C THR A 6 -0.66 -13.88 -33.69
N TYR A 7 0.22 -13.64 -34.65
CA TYR A 7 0.55 -12.31 -35.12
C TYR A 7 -0.13 -12.02 -36.45
N SER A 8 -0.47 -10.78 -36.69
CA SER A 8 -1.03 -10.30 -37.96
C SER A 8 -0.66 -8.84 -38.20
N LEU A 9 -0.59 -8.46 -39.45
CA LEU A 9 -0.50 -7.04 -39.81
C LEU A 9 -1.84 -6.32 -39.61
N ASN A 10 -1.77 -5.04 -39.25
CA ASN A 10 -2.95 -4.21 -39.05
C ASN A 10 -3.31 -3.46 -40.32
N TYR A 11 -4.17 -4.04 -41.13
CA TYR A 11 -4.70 -3.44 -42.35
C TYR A 11 -5.83 -2.45 -41.98
N ARG A 12 -5.74 -1.21 -42.43
CA ARG A 12 -6.76 -0.15 -42.29
C ARG A 12 -7.63 -0.01 -43.54
N LYS A 13 -7.15 -0.53 -44.69
CA LYS A 13 -7.80 -0.57 -46.00
C LYS A 13 -7.87 -2.02 -46.49
N PRO A 14 -8.59 -2.37 -47.54
CA PRO A 14 -8.53 -3.68 -48.18
C PRO A 14 -7.07 -4.06 -48.53
N LYS A 15 -6.73 -5.34 -48.39
CA LYS A 15 -5.33 -5.80 -48.57
C LYS A 15 -4.74 -5.53 -49.93
N ASN A 16 -5.56 -5.50 -50.98
CA ASN A 16 -5.20 -5.22 -52.37
C ASN A 16 -4.82 -3.77 -52.62
N GLU A 17 -5.08 -2.86 -51.71
CA GLU A 17 -4.73 -1.43 -51.82
C GLU A 17 -3.35 -1.11 -51.22
N TYR A 18 -2.62 -2.10 -50.71
CA TYR A 18 -1.27 -1.90 -50.17
C TYR A 18 -0.18 -2.39 -51.12
N SER A 19 0.87 -1.58 -51.23
CA SER A 19 2.08 -1.98 -51.97
C SER A 19 2.98 -2.87 -51.11
N SER A 20 3.88 -3.60 -51.74
CA SER A 20 4.87 -4.46 -51.05
C SER A 20 5.81 -3.69 -50.12
N ASN A 21 5.97 -2.40 -50.33
CA ASN A 21 6.85 -1.51 -49.53
C ASN A 21 6.10 -0.78 -48.40
N ASP A 22 4.77 -0.88 -48.35
CA ASP A 22 4.01 -0.22 -47.29
C ASP A 22 4.34 -0.82 -45.91
N GLU A 23 4.57 0.06 -44.95
CA GLU A 23 4.93 -0.32 -43.58
C GLU A 23 3.68 -0.40 -42.71
N LEU A 24 3.42 -1.58 -42.17
CA LEU A 24 2.23 -1.88 -41.32
C LEU A 24 2.63 -2.27 -39.92
N THR A 25 1.79 -1.92 -38.96
CA THR A 25 2.02 -2.30 -37.57
C THR A 25 1.67 -3.77 -37.34
N VAL A 26 2.56 -4.50 -36.70
CA VAL A 26 2.32 -5.89 -36.27
C VAL A 26 1.41 -5.87 -35.04
N CYS A 27 0.35 -6.65 -35.08
CA CYS A 27 -0.58 -6.84 -33.96
C CYS A 27 -0.56 -8.28 -33.45
N VAL A 28 -0.69 -8.43 -32.16
CA VAL A 28 -0.97 -9.71 -31.51
C VAL A 28 -2.48 -9.96 -31.56
N ARG A 29 -2.87 -11.17 -31.96
CA ARG A 29 -4.25 -11.64 -31.98
C ARG A 29 -4.41 -12.80 -31.01
N TYR A 30 -5.43 -12.71 -30.16
CA TYR A 30 -5.82 -13.80 -29.26
C TYR A 30 -7.34 -13.88 -29.11
N TYR A 31 -7.83 -15.01 -28.62
CA TYR A 31 -9.25 -15.21 -28.40
C TYR A 31 -9.58 -14.98 -26.92
N GLN A 32 -10.51 -14.11 -26.65
CA GLN A 32 -11.07 -13.88 -25.33
C GLN A 32 -12.45 -14.53 -25.24
N LYS A 33 -12.67 -15.38 -24.24
CA LYS A 33 -13.97 -15.98 -23.96
C LYS A 33 -14.84 -14.93 -23.26
N LEU A 34 -16.02 -14.68 -23.78
CA LEU A 34 -17.03 -13.80 -23.18
C LEU A 34 -17.89 -14.60 -22.17
N ASP A 35 -18.59 -13.89 -21.29
CA ASP A 35 -19.44 -14.48 -20.26
C ASP A 35 -20.62 -15.30 -20.85
N ASN A 36 -21.03 -15.00 -22.07
CA ASN A 36 -22.03 -15.76 -22.84
C ASN A 36 -21.47 -17.01 -23.58
N GLY A 37 -20.25 -17.43 -23.25
CA GLY A 37 -19.58 -18.57 -23.84
C GLY A 37 -18.97 -18.36 -25.22
N LYS A 38 -19.23 -17.24 -25.90
CA LYS A 38 -18.69 -16.93 -27.23
C LYS A 38 -17.23 -16.45 -27.15
N ASN A 39 -16.46 -16.70 -28.21
CA ASN A 39 -15.09 -16.23 -28.32
C ASN A 39 -15.04 -14.90 -29.09
N LYS A 40 -14.38 -13.90 -28.51
CA LYS A 40 -14.07 -12.63 -29.17
C LYS A 40 -12.61 -12.59 -29.56
N VAL A 41 -12.32 -12.19 -30.81
CA VAL A 41 -10.94 -11.95 -31.26
C VAL A 41 -10.52 -10.56 -30.78
N VAL A 42 -9.43 -10.52 -30.04
CA VAL A 42 -8.82 -9.26 -29.59
C VAL A 42 -7.50 -9.05 -30.33
N LYS A 43 -7.30 -7.83 -30.84
CA LYS A 43 -6.05 -7.39 -31.46
C LYS A 43 -5.40 -6.31 -30.62
N LYS A 44 -4.11 -6.44 -30.32
CA LYS A 44 -3.31 -5.39 -29.66
C LYS A 44 -2.09 -5.04 -30.51
N SER A 45 -1.81 -3.75 -30.65
CA SER A 45 -0.61 -3.28 -31.31
C SER A 45 0.65 -3.68 -30.53
N THR A 46 1.68 -4.12 -31.24
CA THR A 46 3.00 -4.42 -30.64
C THR A 46 3.94 -3.21 -30.65
N GLY A 47 3.60 -2.16 -31.40
CA GLY A 47 4.49 -1.03 -31.69
C GLY A 47 5.55 -1.34 -32.76
N ILE A 48 5.66 -2.58 -33.20
CA ILE A 48 6.63 -2.99 -34.23
C ILE A 48 6.01 -2.76 -35.60
N LYS A 49 6.78 -2.16 -36.51
CA LYS A 49 6.41 -1.96 -37.92
C LYS A 49 7.20 -2.90 -38.81
N CYS A 50 6.55 -3.39 -39.86
CA CYS A 50 7.11 -4.30 -40.84
C CYS A 50 6.57 -3.95 -42.23
N LYS A 51 7.43 -3.97 -43.24
CA LYS A 51 7.00 -3.81 -44.65
C LYS A 51 6.26 -5.07 -45.07
N LEU A 52 5.28 -4.91 -45.97
CA LEU A 52 4.44 -6.02 -46.39
C LEU A 52 5.25 -7.16 -47.03
N LYS A 53 6.29 -6.84 -47.81
CA LYS A 53 7.20 -7.82 -48.43
C LYS A 53 8.01 -8.65 -47.43
N ASP A 54 8.30 -8.08 -46.23
CA ASP A 54 9.12 -8.67 -45.20
C ASP A 54 8.25 -9.46 -44.15
N TRP A 55 6.94 -9.52 -44.36
CA TRP A 55 6.02 -10.27 -43.52
C TRP A 55 5.85 -11.71 -44.02
N ASP A 56 6.00 -12.69 -43.13
CA ASP A 56 5.68 -14.09 -43.39
C ASP A 56 4.30 -14.46 -42.83
N SER A 57 3.30 -14.53 -43.72
CA SER A 57 1.93 -14.91 -43.34
C SER A 57 1.83 -16.38 -42.85
N ASP A 58 2.77 -17.22 -43.23
CA ASP A 58 2.82 -18.65 -42.98
C ASP A 58 3.79 -19.05 -41.86
N TRP A 59 4.32 -18.08 -41.16
CA TRP A 59 5.31 -18.28 -40.08
C TRP A 59 4.91 -19.33 -39.03
N HIS A 60 3.61 -19.52 -38.81
CA HIS A 60 3.06 -20.45 -37.82
C HIS A 60 3.00 -21.91 -38.29
N LYS A 61 3.39 -22.20 -39.55
CA LYS A 61 3.33 -23.53 -40.15
C LYS A 61 4.57 -24.36 -39.87
N ALA A 62 5.67 -23.78 -39.42
CA ALA A 62 6.91 -24.47 -39.10
C ALA A 62 7.62 -23.80 -37.91
N ASP A 63 8.25 -24.56 -37.02
CA ASP A 63 8.85 -24.10 -35.77
C ASP A 63 10.07 -23.18 -35.95
N ASN A 64 10.77 -23.28 -37.10
CA ASN A 64 11.93 -22.46 -37.43
C ASN A 64 11.61 -21.19 -38.23
N ARG A 65 10.34 -20.90 -38.49
CA ARG A 65 9.90 -19.70 -39.21
C ARG A 65 9.56 -18.59 -38.23
N HIS A 66 9.80 -17.37 -38.66
CA HIS A 66 9.54 -16.16 -37.88
C HIS A 66 8.57 -15.24 -38.59
N PRO A 67 7.76 -14.43 -37.86
CA PRO A 67 6.80 -13.50 -38.44
C PRO A 67 7.43 -12.45 -39.38
N ILE A 68 8.67 -12.04 -39.11
CA ILE A 68 9.40 -11.07 -39.91
C ILE A 68 10.57 -11.79 -40.57
N LYS A 69 10.63 -11.69 -41.91
CA LYS A 69 11.64 -12.35 -42.72
C LYS A 69 13.03 -11.71 -42.58
N ALA A 70 14.07 -12.47 -42.91
CA ALA A 70 15.47 -12.01 -42.91
C ALA A 70 15.77 -10.86 -43.91
N SER A 71 14.87 -10.56 -44.83
CA SER A 71 14.94 -9.39 -45.70
C SER A 71 14.73 -8.04 -44.98
N ASP A 72 14.15 -8.04 -43.78
CA ASP A 72 14.08 -6.85 -42.91
C ASP A 72 15.43 -6.66 -42.20
N SER A 73 16.05 -5.47 -42.32
CA SER A 73 17.37 -5.19 -41.75
C SER A 73 17.49 -5.40 -40.25
N ASN A 74 16.37 -5.34 -39.52
CA ASN A 74 16.30 -5.49 -38.07
C ASN A 74 15.47 -6.74 -37.65
N TYR A 75 15.39 -7.75 -38.52
CA TYR A 75 14.50 -8.90 -38.31
C TYR A 75 14.75 -9.68 -37.00
N LEU A 76 16.01 -9.85 -36.62
CA LEU A 76 16.38 -10.56 -35.38
C LEU A 76 15.82 -9.87 -34.15
N GLU A 77 16.05 -8.56 -34.03
CA GLU A 77 15.60 -7.78 -32.89
C GLU A 77 14.07 -7.67 -32.86
N LYS A 78 13.45 -7.43 -34.01
CA LYS A 78 11.99 -7.36 -34.12
C LYS A 78 11.33 -8.69 -33.75
N ASN A 79 11.86 -9.82 -34.20
CA ASN A 79 11.34 -11.16 -33.83
C ASN A 79 11.60 -11.48 -32.37
N ARG A 80 12.74 -11.05 -31.79
CA ARG A 80 13.03 -11.19 -30.36
C ARG A 80 12.01 -10.43 -29.51
N ILE A 81 11.70 -9.20 -29.88
CA ILE A 81 10.69 -8.39 -29.18
C ILE A 81 9.29 -9.01 -29.31
N LEU A 82 8.93 -9.54 -30.48
CA LEU A 82 7.66 -10.26 -30.70
C LEU A 82 7.58 -11.50 -29.80
N LYS A 83 8.65 -12.28 -29.72
CA LYS A 83 8.71 -13.47 -28.86
C LYS A 83 8.53 -13.11 -27.40
N ASN A 84 9.22 -12.08 -26.91
CA ASN A 84 9.10 -11.62 -25.53
C ASN A 84 7.67 -11.12 -25.23
N LYS A 85 7.10 -10.29 -26.10
CA LYS A 85 5.70 -9.84 -25.96
C LYS A 85 4.69 -10.98 -26.01
N SER A 86 5.00 -12.06 -26.70
CA SER A 86 4.18 -13.27 -26.69
C SER A 86 4.23 -13.99 -25.33
N VAL A 87 5.40 -14.09 -24.73
CA VAL A 87 5.58 -14.68 -23.39
C VAL A 87 4.86 -13.84 -22.35
N ASP A 88 5.06 -12.51 -22.35
CA ASP A 88 4.38 -11.59 -21.44
C ASP A 88 2.85 -11.67 -21.61
N LEU A 89 2.36 -11.77 -22.85
CA LEU A 89 0.95 -11.85 -23.12
C LEU A 89 0.36 -13.23 -22.75
N HIS A 90 1.13 -14.32 -22.86
CA HIS A 90 0.72 -15.64 -22.39
C HIS A 90 0.55 -15.64 -20.87
N SER A 91 1.50 -15.05 -20.14
CA SER A 91 1.41 -14.88 -18.69
C SER A 91 0.17 -14.05 -18.33
N LEU A 92 0.00 -12.87 -18.95
CA LEU A 92 -1.15 -11.99 -18.73
C LEU A 92 -2.49 -12.65 -19.06
N ILE A 93 -2.56 -13.45 -20.14
CA ILE A 93 -3.79 -14.16 -20.53
C ILE A 93 -4.03 -15.32 -19.57
N LYS A 94 -2.97 -15.98 -19.09
CA LYS A 94 -3.07 -17.02 -18.06
C LYS A 94 -3.63 -16.41 -16.79
N ASP A 95 -3.06 -15.30 -16.32
CA ASP A 95 -3.51 -14.58 -15.12
C ASP A 95 -4.94 -14.06 -15.26
N LEU A 96 -5.31 -13.49 -16.43
CA LEU A 96 -6.66 -13.03 -16.73
C LEU A 96 -7.69 -14.16 -16.86
N ASN A 97 -7.29 -15.32 -17.39
CA ASN A 97 -8.17 -16.49 -17.48
C ASN A 97 -8.29 -17.18 -16.12
N GLU A 98 -7.22 -17.22 -15.35
CA GLU A 98 -7.23 -17.67 -13.97
C GLU A 98 -8.06 -16.75 -13.10
N SER A 99 -7.97 -15.42 -13.27
CA SER A 99 -8.82 -14.45 -12.57
C SER A 99 -10.29 -14.47 -13.01
N LYS A 100 -10.60 -14.88 -14.26
CA LYS A 100 -11.99 -15.01 -14.74
C LYS A 100 -12.61 -16.39 -14.45
N ASN A 101 -11.78 -17.40 -14.26
CA ASN A 101 -12.22 -18.73 -13.78
C ASN A 101 -12.27 -18.81 -12.25
N ILE A 102 -11.83 -17.78 -11.57
CA ILE A 102 -12.08 -17.60 -10.15
C ILE A 102 -13.52 -17.06 -10.01
N SER A 103 -14.49 -17.96 -10.15
CA SER A 103 -15.57 -17.92 -9.22
C SER A 103 -14.93 -17.82 -7.84
N PRO A 104 -15.31 -16.89 -6.96
CA PRO A 104 -14.67 -16.72 -5.65
C PRO A 104 -14.64 -18.00 -4.80
N LEU A 105 -15.32 -19.04 -5.24
CA LEU A 105 -15.51 -20.32 -4.57
C LEU A 105 -14.67 -21.49 -5.10
N ASN A 106 -13.94 -21.36 -6.23
CA ASN A 106 -13.32 -22.52 -6.89
C ASN A 106 -11.81 -22.38 -7.22
N SER A 107 -11.03 -21.56 -6.52
CA SER A 107 -9.59 -21.62 -6.67
C SER A 107 -9.05 -22.86 -5.93
N LYS A 108 -8.49 -23.81 -6.66
CA LYS A 108 -7.83 -25.01 -6.13
C LYS A 108 -6.50 -24.75 -5.40
N VAL A 109 -6.12 -23.50 -5.22
CA VAL A 109 -4.97 -23.15 -4.38
C VAL A 109 -5.48 -23.11 -2.95
N PRO A 110 -4.93 -23.92 -2.04
CA PRO A 110 -5.31 -23.88 -0.65
C PRO A 110 -4.97 -22.49 -0.10
N LYS A 111 -5.98 -21.65 0.03
CA LYS A 111 -5.81 -20.37 0.72
C LYS A 111 -5.61 -20.67 2.19
N GLY A 112 -4.58 -20.09 2.79
CA GLY A 112 -4.40 -20.20 4.23
C GLY A 112 -5.65 -19.69 4.98
N PRO A 113 -5.87 -20.14 6.22
CA PRO A 113 -7.06 -19.76 7.00
C PRO A 113 -7.28 -18.25 7.11
N LEU A 114 -6.19 -17.46 7.07
CA LEU A 114 -6.23 -15.99 7.11
C LEU A 114 -6.68 -15.39 5.77
N ASP A 115 -6.22 -15.95 4.65
CA ASP A 115 -6.60 -15.46 3.33
C ASP A 115 -8.06 -15.76 3.01
N LEU A 116 -8.58 -16.90 3.48
CA LEU A 116 -10.00 -17.22 3.42
C LEU A 116 -10.84 -16.25 4.27
N LYS A 117 -10.41 -15.99 5.51
CA LYS A 117 -11.09 -15.03 6.39
C LYS A 117 -11.10 -13.62 5.79
N TRP A 118 -9.97 -13.16 5.25
CA TRP A 118 -9.87 -11.85 4.62
C TRP A 118 -10.71 -11.75 3.34
N SER A 119 -10.66 -12.74 2.47
CA SER A 119 -11.46 -12.79 1.24
C SER A 119 -12.96 -12.81 1.54
N THR A 120 -13.39 -13.60 2.50
CA THR A 120 -14.79 -13.65 2.96
C THR A 120 -15.21 -12.30 3.55
N HIS A 121 -14.39 -11.72 4.40
CA HIS A 121 -14.64 -10.40 4.97
C HIS A 121 -14.78 -9.34 3.87
N LYS A 122 -13.83 -9.27 2.94
CA LYS A 122 -13.84 -8.30 1.84
C LYS A 122 -15.08 -8.42 0.95
N ASN A 123 -15.52 -9.64 0.68
CA ASN A 123 -16.71 -9.89 -0.15
C ASN A 123 -18.01 -9.54 0.58
N ASN A 124 -18.02 -9.63 1.91
CA ASN A 124 -19.19 -9.36 2.74
C ASN A 124 -19.23 -7.93 3.31
N VAL A 125 -18.19 -7.11 3.06
CA VAL A 125 -18.17 -5.71 3.49
C VAL A 125 -19.16 -4.90 2.65
N GLY A 126 -20.27 -4.53 3.25
CA GLY A 126 -21.17 -3.52 2.72
C GLY A 126 -20.56 -2.12 2.91
N LEU A 127 -20.68 -1.26 1.91
CA LEU A 127 -20.32 0.14 2.04
C LEU A 127 -21.31 0.83 3.00
N VAL A 128 -20.78 1.55 3.98
CA VAL A 128 -21.60 2.36 4.90
C VAL A 128 -22.02 3.63 4.18
N SER A 129 -23.33 3.86 4.05
CA SER A 129 -23.82 5.10 3.47
C SER A 129 -23.41 6.32 4.29
N PRO A 130 -23.19 7.50 3.70
CA PRO A 130 -22.83 8.71 4.43
C PRO A 130 -23.83 9.05 5.56
N ALA A 131 -25.12 8.80 5.34
CA ALA A 131 -26.17 9.04 6.34
C ALA A 131 -26.02 8.14 7.58
N ASN A 132 -25.54 6.91 7.41
CA ASN A 132 -25.38 5.94 8.50
C ASN A 132 -24.06 6.09 9.25
N LYS A 133 -23.04 6.72 8.65
CA LYS A 133 -21.72 6.89 9.31
C LYS A 133 -21.82 7.63 10.65
N ARG A 134 -22.69 8.62 10.73
CA ARG A 134 -22.94 9.40 11.97
C ARG A 134 -23.47 8.57 13.14
N ASN A 135 -23.96 7.36 12.89
CA ASN A 135 -24.49 6.43 13.89
C ASN A 135 -23.45 5.40 14.31
N ILE A 136 -22.22 5.50 13.80
CA ILE A 136 -21.15 4.54 14.05
C ILE A 136 -20.09 5.22 14.91
N ASP A 137 -19.87 4.64 16.10
CA ASP A 137 -18.82 5.04 17.02
C ASP A 137 -17.58 4.17 16.79
N ILE A 138 -16.42 4.82 16.72
CA ILE A 138 -15.12 4.14 16.55
C ILE A 138 -14.20 4.59 17.69
N ILE A 139 -13.60 3.63 18.35
CA ILE A 139 -12.56 3.88 19.33
C ILE A 139 -11.20 3.81 18.67
N VAL A 140 -10.33 4.80 18.96
CA VAL A 140 -8.92 4.81 18.55
C VAL A 140 -8.07 4.86 19.81
N VAL A 141 -7.25 3.84 20.02
CA VAL A 141 -6.31 3.73 21.14
C VAL A 141 -4.92 4.14 20.69
N GLY A 142 -4.42 5.23 21.24
CA GLY A 142 -3.18 5.86 20.84
C GLY A 142 -3.41 7.06 19.91
N THR A 143 -2.72 8.16 20.18
CA THR A 143 -2.87 9.44 19.48
C THR A 143 -1.55 9.95 18.88
N GLY A 144 -0.61 9.05 18.63
CA GLY A 144 0.57 9.33 17.84
C GLY A 144 0.21 9.61 16.37
N LEU A 145 1.18 9.64 15.49
CA LEU A 145 0.96 9.95 14.08
C LEU A 145 -0.12 9.07 13.44
N ALA A 146 -0.06 7.75 13.67
CA ALA A 146 -1.05 6.81 13.13
C ALA A 146 -2.45 7.04 13.70
N GLY A 147 -2.56 7.16 15.04
CA GLY A 147 -3.86 7.36 15.71
C GLY A 147 -4.46 8.73 15.42
N GLY A 148 -3.65 9.79 15.45
CA GLY A 148 -4.10 11.14 15.11
C GLY A 148 -4.62 11.26 13.69
N SER A 149 -3.89 10.66 12.72
CA SER A 149 -4.32 10.61 11.30
C SER A 149 -5.59 9.78 11.13
N ALA A 150 -5.70 8.63 11.82
CA ALA A 150 -6.91 7.80 11.78
C ALA A 150 -8.12 8.55 12.36
N CYS A 151 -7.96 9.20 13.53
CA CYS A 151 -9.01 9.98 14.14
C CYS A 151 -9.51 11.11 13.22
N ALA A 152 -8.59 11.89 12.65
CA ALA A 152 -8.92 12.97 11.74
C ALA A 152 -9.68 12.45 10.51
N THR A 153 -9.15 11.43 9.85
CA THR A 153 -9.74 10.86 8.63
C THR A 153 -11.12 10.25 8.89
N LEU A 154 -11.28 9.49 9.97
CA LEU A 154 -12.57 8.88 10.31
C LEU A 154 -13.62 9.93 10.63
N ALA A 155 -13.26 10.97 11.38
CA ALA A 155 -14.16 12.07 11.72
C ALA A 155 -14.54 12.89 10.48
N GLU A 156 -13.60 13.16 9.58
CA GLU A 156 -13.86 13.82 8.28
C GLU A 156 -14.79 13.02 7.39
N GLN A 157 -14.72 11.69 7.46
CA GLN A 157 -15.65 10.80 6.76
C GLN A 157 -17.05 10.72 7.39
N GLY A 158 -17.27 11.36 8.55
CA GLY A 158 -18.57 11.44 9.22
C GLY A 158 -18.81 10.49 10.37
N TYR A 159 -17.82 9.68 10.79
CA TYR A 159 -17.90 8.81 11.97
C TYR A 159 -17.75 9.59 13.27
N ASN A 160 -18.32 9.07 14.37
CA ASN A 160 -18.01 9.54 15.71
C ASN A 160 -16.78 8.81 16.25
N VAL A 161 -15.82 9.55 16.77
CA VAL A 161 -14.55 8.98 17.23
C VAL A 161 -14.33 9.24 18.71
N LYS A 162 -13.95 8.20 19.46
CA LYS A 162 -13.46 8.30 20.83
C LYS A 162 -11.97 7.99 20.83
N ALA A 163 -11.14 8.98 21.04
CA ALA A 163 -9.69 8.87 21.06
C ALA A 163 -9.16 8.75 22.48
N PHE A 164 -8.29 7.76 22.71
CA PHE A 164 -7.69 7.49 24.03
C PHE A 164 -6.19 7.68 23.96
N CYS A 165 -5.67 8.48 24.90
CA CYS A 165 -4.26 8.78 25.03
C CYS A 165 -3.76 8.43 26.44
N PHE A 166 -2.70 7.63 26.53
CA PHE A 166 -2.05 7.32 27.79
C PHE A 166 -1.41 8.57 28.42
N GLN A 167 -0.85 9.43 27.59
CA GLN A 167 -0.19 10.66 28.03
C GLN A 167 -1.21 11.78 28.30
N ASP A 168 -0.73 12.86 28.90
CA ASP A 168 -1.49 14.09 29.14
C ASP A 168 -1.76 14.89 27.85
N SER A 169 -0.96 14.65 26.83
CA SER A 169 -1.09 15.30 25.53
C SER A 169 -0.88 14.28 24.40
N SER A 170 -1.72 14.36 23.39
CA SER A 170 -1.58 13.57 22.16
C SER A 170 -0.26 13.85 21.40
N ARG A 171 0.43 14.96 21.69
CA ARG A 171 1.72 15.31 21.10
C ARG A 171 2.91 14.58 21.71
N ARG A 172 2.74 13.84 22.81
CA ARG A 172 3.82 13.12 23.50
C ARG A 172 4.04 11.69 22.99
N ALA A 173 3.66 11.41 21.76
CA ALA A 173 3.96 10.13 21.13
C ALA A 173 5.40 10.08 20.63
N HIS A 174 5.98 8.88 20.55
CA HIS A 174 7.33 8.66 20.03
C HIS A 174 7.53 9.21 18.60
N SER A 175 6.46 9.37 17.83
CA SER A 175 6.49 9.99 16.49
C SER A 175 7.20 11.35 16.46
N ILE A 176 7.19 12.10 17.59
CA ILE A 176 7.87 13.41 17.68
C ILE A 176 9.39 13.29 17.53
N ALA A 177 9.98 12.16 17.88
CA ALA A 177 11.41 11.93 17.87
C ALA A 177 11.96 11.50 16.50
N ALA A 178 11.10 11.16 15.54
CA ALA A 178 11.53 10.76 14.20
C ALA A 178 12.11 11.96 13.41
N GLN A 179 13.31 11.83 12.86
CA GLN A 179 14.07 12.94 12.29
C GLN A 179 14.32 12.80 10.78
N GLY A 180 14.61 11.60 10.31
CA GLY A 180 15.19 11.36 8.98
C GLY A 180 14.33 11.77 7.80
N GLY A 181 13.11 11.37 7.77
CA GLY A 181 12.19 11.62 6.67
C GLY A 181 11.19 10.47 6.45
N ILE A 182 10.37 10.61 5.44
CA ILE A 182 9.37 9.64 5.03
C ILE A 182 9.53 9.30 3.56
N ASN A 183 9.55 8.00 3.21
CA ASN A 183 9.71 7.54 1.86
C ASN A 183 8.38 7.48 1.11
N ALA A 184 8.37 7.98 -0.12
CA ALA A 184 7.23 7.88 -1.03
C ALA A 184 7.66 7.80 -2.49
N ALA A 185 6.96 6.98 -3.27
CA ALA A 185 7.27 6.71 -4.67
C ALA A 185 6.73 7.79 -5.61
N LYS A 186 7.18 9.06 -5.44
CA LYS A 186 6.75 10.18 -6.30
C LYS A 186 7.59 10.35 -7.56
N ASN A 187 8.80 9.82 -7.57
CA ASN A 187 9.74 9.89 -8.72
C ASN A 187 9.91 11.29 -9.31
N TYR A 188 10.02 12.32 -8.47
CA TYR A 188 10.14 13.71 -8.92
C TYR A 188 11.41 13.98 -9.74
N GLN A 189 12.51 13.31 -9.40
CA GLN A 189 13.80 13.49 -10.09
C GLN A 189 13.96 12.60 -11.33
N GLY A 190 12.99 11.71 -11.60
CA GLY A 190 13.06 10.83 -12.76
C GLY A 190 14.17 9.77 -12.69
N ASP A 191 14.66 9.45 -11.50
CA ASP A 191 15.77 8.51 -11.23
C ASP A 191 15.32 7.03 -11.21
N GLY A 192 14.16 6.76 -11.78
CA GLY A 192 13.62 5.40 -11.95
C GLY A 192 12.94 4.85 -10.71
N ASP A 193 12.48 5.70 -9.79
CA ASP A 193 11.64 5.25 -8.67
C ASP A 193 10.24 4.88 -9.14
N SER A 194 9.61 3.97 -8.42
CA SER A 194 8.24 3.53 -8.70
C SER A 194 7.62 2.87 -7.48
N VAL A 195 6.30 2.70 -7.49
CA VAL A 195 5.58 1.93 -6.48
C VAL A 195 6.17 0.52 -6.32
N TYR A 196 6.46 -0.15 -7.44
CA TYR A 196 7.05 -1.49 -7.42
C TYR A 196 8.45 -1.49 -6.81
N ARG A 197 9.28 -0.49 -7.13
CA ARG A 197 10.63 -0.37 -6.57
C ARG A 197 10.59 -0.11 -5.05
N LEU A 198 9.73 0.79 -4.59
CA LEU A 198 9.54 1.03 -3.16
C LEU A 198 9.03 -0.24 -2.44
N PHE A 199 8.08 -0.95 -3.06
CA PHE A 199 7.59 -2.24 -2.55
C PHE A 199 8.72 -3.26 -2.44
N TYR A 200 9.49 -3.47 -3.53
CA TYR A 200 10.60 -4.43 -3.55
C TYR A 200 11.67 -4.11 -2.52
N ASP A 201 12.12 -2.85 -2.45
CA ASP A 201 13.13 -2.40 -1.50
C ASP A 201 12.67 -2.60 -0.05
N THR A 202 11.39 -2.36 0.24
CA THR A 202 10.82 -2.55 1.57
C THR A 202 10.74 -4.03 1.95
N ILE A 203 10.31 -4.89 1.02
CA ILE A 203 10.27 -6.35 1.24
C ILE A 203 11.69 -6.90 1.46
N LYS A 204 12.64 -6.50 0.62
CA LYS A 204 14.04 -6.93 0.73
C LYS A 204 14.68 -6.43 2.03
N GLY A 205 14.49 -5.16 2.37
CA GLY A 205 14.98 -4.57 3.63
C GLY A 205 14.37 -5.21 4.87
N GLY A 206 13.16 -5.74 4.77
CA GLY A 206 12.49 -6.54 5.81
C GLY A 206 12.82 -8.04 5.76
N ASP A 207 13.87 -8.43 5.08
CA ASP A 207 14.33 -9.83 4.97
C ASP A 207 13.23 -10.80 4.49
N TYR A 208 12.38 -10.31 3.58
CA TYR A 208 11.25 -11.06 2.97
C TYR A 208 10.23 -11.60 3.99
N ARG A 209 10.14 -11.00 5.17
CA ARG A 209 9.24 -11.46 6.26
C ARG A 209 7.94 -10.69 6.35
N SER A 210 7.83 -9.57 5.65
CA SER A 210 6.63 -8.75 5.66
C SER A 210 5.54 -9.35 4.78
N ARG A 211 4.29 -9.04 5.10
CA ARG A 211 3.15 -9.42 4.25
C ARG A 211 3.14 -8.55 3.00
N GLU A 212 3.43 -9.15 1.84
CA GLU A 212 3.60 -8.46 0.55
C GLU A 212 2.40 -7.57 0.19
N ALA A 213 1.18 -8.06 0.35
CA ALA A 213 -0.02 -7.29 0.02
C ALA A 213 -0.14 -5.98 0.83
N ASN A 214 0.28 -5.99 2.10
CA ASN A 214 0.27 -4.79 2.95
C ASN A 214 1.35 -3.80 2.52
N VAL A 215 2.56 -4.30 2.23
CA VAL A 215 3.68 -3.46 1.79
C VAL A 215 3.41 -2.86 0.41
N HIS A 216 2.85 -3.65 -0.52
CA HIS A 216 2.45 -3.14 -1.83
C HIS A 216 1.42 -2.02 -1.70
N ARG A 217 0.40 -2.22 -0.86
CA ARG A 217 -0.62 -1.19 -0.61
C ARG A 217 -0.04 0.07 0.00
N LEU A 218 0.91 -0.07 0.94
CA LEU A 218 1.62 1.07 1.51
C LEU A 218 2.38 1.85 0.42
N ALA A 219 3.10 1.14 -0.45
CA ALA A 219 3.82 1.76 -1.57
C ALA A 219 2.88 2.49 -2.55
N GLU A 220 1.72 1.90 -2.88
CA GLU A 220 0.70 2.54 -3.73
C GLU A 220 0.19 3.87 -3.16
N VAL A 221 -0.12 3.90 -1.85
CA VAL A 221 -0.69 5.10 -1.24
C VAL A 221 0.35 6.13 -0.79
N SER A 222 1.63 5.79 -0.84
CA SER A 222 2.72 6.61 -0.29
C SER A 222 2.72 8.04 -0.83
N SER A 223 2.52 8.21 -2.14
CA SER A 223 2.46 9.54 -2.77
C SER A 223 1.29 10.38 -2.28
N SER A 224 0.12 9.77 -2.15
CA SER A 224 -1.08 10.45 -1.63
C SER A 224 -0.94 10.83 -0.16
N ILE A 225 -0.19 10.04 0.63
CA ILE A 225 0.11 10.37 2.03
C ILE A 225 0.94 11.65 2.12
N ILE A 226 1.96 11.81 1.27
CA ILE A 226 2.75 13.05 1.22
C ILE A 226 1.85 14.24 0.88
N ASP A 227 0.98 14.11 -0.13
CA ASP A 227 0.06 15.18 -0.52
C ASP A 227 -0.91 15.55 0.62
N GLN A 228 -1.42 14.55 1.34
CA GLN A 228 -2.24 14.77 2.53
C GLN A 228 -1.47 15.50 3.63
N CYS A 229 -0.24 15.13 3.90
CA CYS A 229 0.60 15.80 4.90
C CYS A 229 0.87 17.26 4.52
N VAL A 230 1.13 17.54 3.24
CA VAL A 230 1.26 18.92 2.73
C VAL A 230 -0.03 19.71 2.94
N ALA A 231 -1.19 19.12 2.62
CA ALA A 231 -2.49 19.74 2.84
C ALA A 231 -2.81 19.99 4.32
N GLN A 232 -2.24 19.18 5.22
CA GLN A 232 -2.31 19.38 6.68
C GLN A 232 -1.34 20.45 7.21
N GLY A 233 -0.50 21.04 6.34
CA GLY A 233 0.42 22.10 6.69
C GLY A 233 1.82 21.63 7.12
N VAL A 234 2.20 20.39 6.82
CA VAL A 234 3.56 19.91 7.12
C VAL A 234 4.58 20.65 6.23
N PRO A 235 5.56 21.35 6.83
CA PRO A 235 6.52 22.17 6.10
C PRO A 235 7.69 21.33 5.58
N PHE A 236 7.43 20.44 4.64
CA PHE A 236 8.50 19.73 3.96
C PHE A 236 9.47 20.68 3.26
N ALA A 237 10.74 20.30 3.20
CA ALA A 237 11.73 21.02 2.41
C ALA A 237 11.25 21.13 0.95
N ARG A 238 11.63 22.27 0.32
CA ARG A 238 11.29 22.55 -1.08
C ARG A 238 12.53 22.95 -1.85
N GLU A 239 12.53 22.57 -3.12
CA GLU A 239 13.50 23.05 -4.09
C GLU A 239 13.24 24.52 -4.45
N TYR A 240 14.21 25.15 -5.12
CA TYR A 240 14.09 26.53 -5.56
C TYR A 240 12.86 26.80 -6.42
N GLY A 241 12.47 25.82 -7.25
CA GLY A 241 11.26 25.87 -8.09
C GLY A 241 9.93 25.65 -7.34
N GLY A 242 9.96 25.43 -6.01
CA GLY A 242 8.77 25.27 -5.17
C GLY A 242 8.22 23.85 -5.07
N LEU A 243 8.78 22.88 -5.80
CA LEU A 243 8.47 21.47 -5.64
C LEU A 243 9.01 20.94 -4.30
N LEU A 244 8.43 19.85 -3.80
CA LEU A 244 8.95 19.21 -2.60
C LEU A 244 10.33 18.64 -2.89
N ASP A 245 11.29 18.98 -2.04
CA ASP A 245 12.62 18.39 -2.09
C ASP A 245 12.60 16.96 -1.56
N ASN A 246 13.36 16.08 -2.20
CA ASN A 246 13.54 14.72 -1.78
C ASN A 246 15.00 14.30 -1.96
N ARG A 247 15.42 13.34 -1.14
CA ARG A 247 16.80 12.88 -1.13
C ARG A 247 16.89 11.36 -1.01
N SER A 248 18.02 10.82 -1.42
CA SER A 248 18.45 9.48 -1.04
C SER A 248 18.86 9.47 0.44
N PHE A 249 18.36 8.52 1.20
CA PHE A 249 18.64 8.42 2.64
C PHE A 249 18.57 6.96 3.11
N GLY A 250 19.43 6.60 4.07
CA GLY A 250 19.40 5.27 4.68
C GLY A 250 19.74 4.10 3.75
N GLY A 251 20.64 4.32 2.76
CA GLY A 251 21.06 3.27 1.81
C GLY A 251 20.10 3.09 0.62
N VAL A 252 19.09 3.90 0.50
CA VAL A 252 18.18 3.91 -0.67
C VAL A 252 18.89 4.57 -1.85
N LEU A 253 18.92 3.89 -3.01
CA LEU A 253 19.66 4.33 -4.19
C LEU A 253 18.94 5.41 -5.02
N VAL A 254 17.70 5.75 -4.67
CA VAL A 254 16.87 6.75 -5.36
C VAL A 254 16.41 7.83 -4.41
N SER A 255 16.10 8.99 -4.95
CA SER A 255 15.62 10.15 -4.19
C SER A 255 14.14 10.01 -3.92
N ARG A 256 13.77 9.44 -2.79
CA ARG A 256 12.36 9.22 -2.40
C ARG A 256 12.02 9.67 -0.97
N THR A 257 13.00 10.17 -0.22
CA THR A 257 12.80 10.57 1.18
C THR A 257 12.43 12.05 1.27
N PHE A 258 11.20 12.33 1.65
CA PHE A 258 10.69 13.67 1.92
C PHE A 258 10.95 14.03 3.38
N TYR A 259 11.40 15.26 3.68
CA TYR A 259 11.92 15.61 4.99
C TYR A 259 11.63 17.07 5.37
N ALA A 260 11.68 17.33 6.67
CA ALA A 260 11.57 18.67 7.27
C ALA A 260 12.82 18.91 8.18
N LYS A 261 14.00 18.89 7.60
CA LYS A 261 15.31 19.25 8.20
C LYS A 261 15.47 18.86 9.69
N GLY A 262 15.50 17.57 9.99
CA GLY A 262 15.70 17.05 11.36
C GLY A 262 14.44 17.04 12.24
N GLN A 263 13.33 17.58 11.77
CA GLN A 263 12.08 17.66 12.53
C GLN A 263 10.91 16.94 11.85
N THR A 264 11.20 16.01 10.96
CA THR A 264 10.16 15.39 10.10
C THR A 264 9.05 14.75 10.92
N GLY A 265 9.39 13.95 11.93
CA GLY A 265 8.38 13.29 12.77
C GLY A 265 7.57 14.28 13.60
N GLN A 266 8.21 15.31 14.16
CA GLN A 266 7.54 16.38 14.89
C GLN A 266 6.55 17.10 14.00
N GLN A 267 6.93 17.50 12.79
CA GLN A 267 6.07 18.23 11.88
C GLN A 267 4.91 17.38 11.35
N LEU A 268 5.17 16.10 11.06
CA LEU A 268 4.11 15.14 10.69
C LEU A 268 3.11 14.97 11.83
N LEU A 269 3.59 14.80 13.08
CA LEU A 269 2.72 14.68 14.24
C LEU A 269 1.89 15.94 14.48
N LEU A 270 2.49 17.13 14.36
CA LEU A 270 1.78 18.40 14.51
C LEU A 270 0.71 18.60 13.41
N GLY A 271 0.99 18.19 12.17
CA GLY A 271 0.02 18.19 11.08
C GLY A 271 -1.19 17.30 11.38
N ALA A 272 -0.94 16.06 11.77
CA ALA A 272 -2.00 15.11 12.16
C ALA A 272 -2.77 15.60 13.40
N TYR A 273 -2.07 16.15 14.40
CA TYR A 273 -2.67 16.74 15.60
C TYR A 273 -3.57 17.92 15.27
N SER A 274 -3.14 18.81 14.40
CA SER A 274 -3.95 19.98 13.97
C SER A 274 -5.22 19.54 13.25
N ALA A 275 -5.11 18.55 12.34
CA ALA A 275 -6.25 17.97 11.65
C ALA A 275 -7.23 17.28 12.64
N MET A 276 -6.71 16.53 13.60
CA MET A 276 -7.51 15.90 14.66
C MET A 276 -8.21 16.94 15.53
N ASN A 277 -7.50 17.95 16.01
CA ASN A 277 -8.09 19.01 16.88
C ASN A 277 -9.18 19.80 16.18
N ARG A 278 -9.07 20.01 14.87
CA ARG A 278 -10.17 20.61 14.11
C ARG A 278 -11.45 19.80 14.24
N GLN A 279 -11.35 18.47 14.27
CA GLN A 279 -12.51 17.60 14.45
C GLN A 279 -12.95 17.49 15.92
N VAL A 280 -12.04 17.63 16.87
CA VAL A 280 -12.39 17.81 18.31
C VAL A 280 -13.23 19.07 18.49
N GLY A 281 -12.79 20.21 17.93
CA GLY A 281 -13.53 21.46 17.96
C GLY A 281 -14.91 21.41 17.29
N ARG A 282 -15.10 20.49 16.34
CA ARG A 282 -16.40 20.22 15.69
C ARG A 282 -17.28 19.22 16.47
N GLY A 283 -16.83 18.73 17.61
CA GLY A 283 -17.53 17.73 18.40
C GLY A 283 -17.59 16.32 17.78
N LYS A 284 -16.76 16.05 16.75
CA LYS A 284 -16.70 14.74 16.08
C LYS A 284 -15.72 13.77 16.73
N ILE A 285 -14.79 14.26 17.51
CA ILE A 285 -13.84 13.46 18.28
C ILE A 285 -13.96 13.82 19.75
N GLN A 286 -14.22 12.81 20.58
CA GLN A 286 -14.08 12.90 22.02
C GLN A 286 -12.65 12.48 22.40
N MET A 287 -11.87 13.40 22.96
CA MET A 287 -10.50 13.14 23.39
C MET A 287 -10.47 12.75 24.87
N ASN A 288 -9.91 11.59 25.19
CA ASN A 288 -9.71 11.08 26.53
C ASN A 288 -8.20 10.94 26.79
N THR A 289 -7.60 11.94 27.42
CA THR A 289 -6.19 11.92 27.81
C THR A 289 -6.02 11.27 29.17
N ARG A 290 -4.81 10.77 29.49
CA ARG A 290 -4.49 10.06 30.73
C ARG A 290 -5.40 8.86 31.00
N HIS A 291 -5.69 8.11 29.92
CA HIS A 291 -6.45 6.87 29.99
C HIS A 291 -5.59 5.71 29.52
N GLU A 292 -5.39 4.73 30.39
CA GLU A 292 -4.71 3.48 30.07
C GLU A 292 -5.73 2.44 29.59
N MET A 293 -5.51 1.85 28.42
CA MET A 293 -6.32 0.71 27.99
C MET A 293 -5.99 -0.54 28.80
N MET A 294 -6.94 -0.97 29.63
CA MET A 294 -6.81 -2.14 30.46
C MET A 294 -7.18 -3.43 29.74
N ASP A 295 -8.17 -3.39 28.85
CA ASP A 295 -8.60 -4.57 28.10
C ASP A 295 -9.45 -4.21 26.88
N ILE A 296 -9.61 -5.17 25.96
CA ILE A 296 -10.54 -5.10 24.83
C ILE A 296 -11.78 -5.94 25.11
N VAL A 297 -12.96 -5.41 24.79
CA VAL A 297 -14.23 -6.11 24.94
C VAL A 297 -14.59 -6.83 23.65
N ILE A 298 -14.68 -8.14 23.71
CA ILE A 298 -15.09 -9.01 22.58
C ILE A 298 -16.48 -9.55 22.84
N VAL A 299 -17.40 -9.30 21.93
CA VAL A 299 -18.78 -9.83 21.96
C VAL A 299 -19.06 -10.53 20.63
N ASN A 300 -19.42 -11.79 20.68
CA ASN A 300 -19.68 -12.62 19.49
C ASN A 300 -18.54 -12.56 18.46
N GLY A 301 -17.28 -12.66 18.92
CA GLY A 301 -16.10 -12.63 18.06
C GLY A 301 -15.75 -11.26 17.45
N LYS A 302 -16.42 -10.19 17.88
CA LYS A 302 -16.19 -8.82 17.39
C LYS A 302 -15.72 -7.91 18.53
N ALA A 303 -14.73 -7.06 18.24
CA ALA A 303 -14.31 -5.99 19.14
C ALA A 303 -15.43 -4.95 19.26
N ARG A 304 -15.98 -4.78 20.46
CA ARG A 304 -17.15 -3.94 20.73
C ARG A 304 -16.88 -2.82 21.74
N GLY A 305 -15.66 -2.66 22.15
CA GLY A 305 -15.28 -1.61 23.08
C GLY A 305 -13.96 -1.91 23.79
N ILE A 306 -13.64 -1.04 24.73
CA ILE A 306 -12.46 -1.17 25.60
C ILE A 306 -12.83 -0.88 27.04
N ILE A 307 -11.99 -1.38 27.96
CA ILE A 307 -11.96 -1.00 29.36
C ILE A 307 -10.73 -0.13 29.57
N THR A 308 -10.91 1.01 30.20
CA THR A 308 -9.80 1.93 30.51
C THR A 308 -9.70 2.17 32.00
N ARG A 309 -8.53 2.57 32.44
CA ARG A 309 -8.30 3.18 33.73
C ARG A 309 -7.99 4.65 33.54
N ASN A 310 -8.75 5.50 34.17
CA ASN A 310 -8.46 6.92 34.26
C ASN A 310 -7.26 7.11 35.21
N LEU A 311 -6.16 7.61 34.71
CA LEU A 311 -4.91 7.74 35.47
C LEU A 311 -4.90 8.92 36.46
N ILE A 312 -5.93 9.77 36.42
CA ILE A 312 -6.11 10.86 37.39
C ILE A 312 -6.94 10.41 38.57
N THR A 313 -8.08 9.76 38.30
CA THR A 313 -9.04 9.35 39.36
C THR A 313 -8.83 7.94 39.83
N GLY A 314 -8.15 7.08 39.05
CA GLY A 314 -8.01 5.66 39.29
C GLY A 314 -9.23 4.82 38.87
N GLU A 315 -10.31 5.43 38.44
CA GLU A 315 -11.55 4.75 38.08
C GLU A 315 -11.42 3.88 36.84
N ILE A 316 -12.17 2.76 36.85
CA ILE A 316 -12.29 1.86 35.71
C ILE A 316 -13.54 2.21 34.91
N GLU A 317 -13.30 2.59 33.67
CA GLU A 317 -14.36 3.01 32.76
C GLU A 317 -14.56 2.02 31.62
N LYS A 318 -15.81 1.92 31.14
CA LYS A 318 -16.21 1.06 30.04
C LYS A 318 -16.65 1.90 28.84
N HIS A 319 -16.05 1.67 27.68
CA HIS A 319 -16.39 2.41 26.47
C HIS A 319 -16.81 1.44 25.37
N SER A 320 -18.04 1.62 24.88
CA SER A 320 -18.58 0.83 23.77
C SER A 320 -18.30 1.50 22.42
N ALA A 321 -18.13 0.67 21.37
CA ALA A 321 -17.97 1.12 19.99
C ALA A 321 -18.34 0.02 18.99
N HIS A 322 -18.54 0.41 17.74
CA HIS A 322 -18.75 -0.51 16.64
C HIS A 322 -17.45 -1.12 16.12
N ALA A 323 -16.34 -0.38 16.26
CA ALA A 323 -14.99 -0.84 15.88
C ALA A 323 -13.94 -0.23 16.82
N VAL A 324 -12.80 -0.93 16.96
CA VAL A 324 -11.63 -0.48 17.73
C VAL A 324 -10.41 -0.47 16.83
N VAL A 325 -9.74 0.67 16.76
CA VAL A 325 -8.46 0.85 16.09
C VAL A 325 -7.37 0.89 17.16
N LEU A 326 -6.42 -0.03 17.10
CA LEU A 326 -5.26 -0.03 17.98
C LEU A 326 -4.08 0.65 17.27
N ALA A 327 -3.72 1.83 17.75
CA ALA A 327 -2.63 2.66 17.21
C ALA A 327 -1.61 3.03 18.29
N SER A 328 -1.33 2.10 19.18
CA SER A 328 -0.51 2.28 20.40
C SER A 328 1.00 2.40 20.14
N GLY A 329 1.43 2.34 18.87
CA GLY A 329 2.84 2.44 18.49
C GLY A 329 3.62 1.15 18.71
N GLY A 330 4.94 1.29 18.78
CA GLY A 330 5.88 0.18 18.93
C GLY A 330 6.04 -0.30 20.38
N TYR A 331 7.00 -1.20 20.60
CA TYR A 331 7.26 -1.86 21.87
C TYR A 331 8.75 -1.87 22.25
N GLY A 332 9.52 -0.90 21.77
CA GLY A 332 10.96 -0.84 22.02
C GLY A 332 11.33 -0.86 23.50
N ASN A 333 10.52 -0.26 24.37
CA ASN A 333 10.75 -0.25 25.81
C ASN A 333 10.49 -1.60 26.53
N LEU A 334 10.21 -2.65 25.78
CA LEU A 334 10.29 -4.01 26.29
C LEU A 334 11.75 -4.48 26.46
N PHE A 335 12.66 -3.87 25.74
CA PHE A 335 14.09 -4.23 25.71
C PHE A 335 14.93 -3.22 26.49
N TYR A 336 15.98 -3.72 27.12
CA TYR A 336 17.01 -2.89 27.76
C TYR A 336 17.71 -2.03 26.71
N LEU A 337 18.10 -0.83 27.06
CA LEU A 337 18.70 0.17 26.16
C LEU A 337 17.79 0.63 24.99
N SER A 338 16.50 0.59 25.19
CA SER A 338 15.59 1.17 24.21
C SER A 338 15.81 2.68 24.07
N THR A 339 15.77 3.16 22.81
CA THR A 339 15.78 4.58 22.47
C THR A 339 14.38 5.13 22.20
N ASN A 340 13.33 4.34 22.43
CA ASN A 340 11.93 4.74 22.24
C ASN A 340 11.36 5.43 23.48
N ALA A 341 10.36 6.29 23.26
CA ALA A 341 9.63 6.91 24.36
C ALA A 341 8.97 5.84 25.27
N MET A 342 8.87 6.14 26.57
CA MET A 342 8.38 5.21 27.60
C MET A 342 7.00 4.63 27.31
N GLY A 343 6.16 5.31 26.56
CA GLY A 343 4.86 4.82 26.10
C GLY A 343 4.91 3.67 25.08
N SER A 344 6.07 3.38 24.50
CA SER A 344 6.27 2.27 23.55
C SER A 344 6.51 0.94 24.30
N ASN A 345 5.52 0.49 25.09
CA ASN A 345 5.67 -0.57 26.09
C ASN A 345 4.83 -1.84 25.83
N VAL A 346 4.22 -1.97 24.66
CA VAL A 346 3.41 -3.13 24.25
C VAL A 346 2.14 -3.44 25.07
N SER A 347 1.85 -2.76 26.15
CA SER A 347 0.76 -3.12 27.09
C SER A 347 -0.59 -3.33 26.40
N ALA A 348 -1.03 -2.38 25.57
CA ALA A 348 -2.30 -2.48 24.86
C ALA A 348 -2.28 -3.61 23.81
N ALA A 349 -1.22 -3.70 23.01
CA ALA A 349 -1.09 -4.74 21.99
C ALA A 349 -1.05 -6.15 22.60
N TRP A 350 -0.35 -6.32 23.72
CA TRP A 350 -0.32 -7.59 24.46
C TRP A 350 -1.69 -8.05 24.95
N LYS A 351 -2.48 -7.13 25.50
CA LYS A 351 -3.85 -7.45 25.98
C LYS A 351 -4.75 -7.91 24.83
N VAL A 352 -4.64 -7.28 23.69
CA VAL A 352 -5.40 -7.65 22.48
C VAL A 352 -4.91 -8.98 21.90
N HIS A 353 -3.58 -9.21 21.89
CA HIS A 353 -2.99 -10.47 21.46
C HIS A 353 -3.46 -11.64 22.31
N LYS A 354 -3.47 -11.51 23.63
CA LYS A 354 -4.01 -12.53 24.55
C LYS A 354 -5.46 -12.92 24.26
N LYS A 355 -6.23 -12.06 23.63
CA LYS A 355 -7.62 -12.32 23.21
C LYS A 355 -7.75 -12.80 21.76
N GLY A 356 -6.64 -13.22 21.15
CA GLY A 356 -6.61 -13.90 19.87
C GLY A 356 -6.25 -13.03 18.66
N ALA A 357 -5.90 -11.77 18.85
CA ALA A 357 -5.35 -10.98 17.76
C ALA A 357 -3.93 -11.45 17.40
N LEU A 358 -3.65 -11.53 16.11
CA LEU A 358 -2.32 -11.91 15.62
C LEU A 358 -1.33 -10.77 15.82
N PHE A 359 -0.10 -11.13 16.16
CA PHE A 359 1.03 -10.23 16.29
C PHE A 359 2.03 -10.53 15.17
N ALA A 360 2.37 -9.54 14.35
CA ALA A 360 3.26 -9.73 13.22
C ALA A 360 4.69 -9.24 13.55
N ASN A 361 5.68 -9.96 13.06
CA ASN A 361 7.10 -9.60 13.09
C ASN A 361 7.64 -9.16 14.47
N PRO A 362 7.43 -9.93 15.54
CA PRO A 362 7.80 -9.50 16.90
C PRO A 362 9.30 -9.36 17.13
N SER A 363 10.12 -9.94 16.26
CA SER A 363 11.59 -9.82 16.33
C SER A 363 12.16 -8.59 15.62
N PHE A 364 11.35 -7.83 14.90
CA PHE A 364 11.81 -6.60 14.26
C PHE A 364 11.75 -5.42 15.21
N THR A 365 12.84 -5.20 15.92
CA THR A 365 13.07 -4.00 16.73
C THR A 365 14.22 -3.22 16.16
N GLN A 366 14.09 -1.89 16.18
CA GLN A 366 15.18 -0.99 15.80
C GLN A 366 15.73 -0.29 17.06
N ILE A 367 17.03 -0.39 17.28
CA ILE A 367 17.77 0.41 18.25
C ILE A 367 18.60 1.41 17.47
N HIS A 368 18.47 2.69 17.79
CA HIS A 368 19.21 3.74 17.10
C HIS A 368 20.62 3.86 17.71
N PRO A 369 21.71 3.46 17.01
CA PRO A 369 23.03 3.32 17.62
C PRO A 369 23.63 4.65 18.09
N THR A 370 23.21 5.76 17.49
CA THR A 370 23.68 7.11 17.87
C THR A 370 22.95 7.70 19.07
N CYS A 371 21.91 7.03 19.56
CA CYS A 371 21.10 7.47 20.70
C CYS A 371 21.19 6.50 21.88
N ILE A 372 22.07 5.51 21.88
CA ILE A 372 22.25 4.59 22.99
C ILE A 372 22.78 5.37 24.19
N PRO A 373 22.07 5.40 25.32
CA PRO A 373 22.52 6.13 26.50
C PRO A 373 23.75 5.44 27.14
N VAL A 374 24.77 6.20 27.43
CA VAL A 374 26.00 5.71 28.07
C VAL A 374 25.76 5.53 29.57
N SER A 375 24.91 6.34 30.18
CA SER A 375 24.69 6.41 31.63
C SER A 375 23.30 5.86 32.05
N GLY A 376 22.51 5.29 31.16
CA GLY A 376 21.14 4.89 31.43
C GLY A 376 20.11 6.02 31.29
N ASP A 377 20.54 7.24 31.02
CA ASP A 377 19.66 8.37 30.74
C ASP A 377 19.11 8.29 29.33
N TYR A 378 17.82 8.40 29.16
CA TYR A 378 17.18 8.38 27.87
C TYR A 378 17.23 9.76 27.22
N GLN A 379 17.79 9.85 26.04
CA GLN A 379 17.59 11.02 25.20
C GLN A 379 16.16 10.97 24.62
N SER A 380 15.34 11.91 25.00
CA SER A 380 13.97 12.10 24.50
C SER A 380 13.97 12.73 23.11
#